data_f64d173cbac0a83cb9a9712fd424df7e
#
_entry.id   f64d173cbac0a83cb9a9712fd424df7e
#
_cell.length_a   1.000
_cell.length_b   1.000
_cell.length_c   1.000
_cell.angle_alpha   90.00
_cell.angle_beta   90.00
_cell.angle_gamma   90.00
#
_symmetry.space_group_name_H-M   'P 1'
#
loop_
_entity.id
_entity.type
_entity.pdbx_description
1 polymer ?
#
loop_
_entity_poly.entity_id
_entity_poly.type
_entity_poly.pdbx_seq_one_letter_code
_entity_poly.pdbx_strand_id
1 'polypeptide(L)'
;MSDFATRLLEWFDEHGRKDLPWQHPKDAYRVWVSEVMLQQTQVQTVIPYFERFMARFPDVIMLADAAQDDVLQHWSGLGYYARARNLHRAAQVIRDNHAGEFPRALDEVIDLPGVGRSTAGAILSLAFGQRHTILDGNVKRVLARHQAVEGWPGRTAVAKQLWDIAE
;
A
#
# COMPACT_ATOMS: atom_id res chain seq x y z
N MET A 1 10.22 -20.95 -10.13
CA MET A 1 10.58 -19.90 -9.12
C MET A 1 12.10 -19.87 -8.99
N SER A 2 12.70 -18.68 -8.82
CA SER A 2 14.13 -18.63 -8.53
C SER A 2 14.42 -19.19 -7.13
N ASP A 3 15.63 -19.68 -6.88
CA ASP A 3 16.05 -20.15 -5.54
C ASP A 3 15.82 -19.07 -4.46
N PHE A 4 16.07 -17.80 -4.79
CA PHE A 4 15.80 -16.67 -3.90
C PHE A 4 14.32 -16.55 -3.50
N ALA A 5 13.39 -16.66 -4.46
CA ALA A 5 11.96 -16.56 -4.19
C ALA A 5 11.47 -17.71 -3.30
N THR A 6 11.94 -18.94 -3.55
CA THR A 6 11.61 -20.11 -2.73
C THR A 6 12.06 -19.92 -1.30
N ARG A 7 13.33 -19.57 -1.09
CA ARG A 7 13.90 -19.31 0.26
C ARG A 7 13.22 -18.15 0.99
N LEU A 8 12.83 -17.10 0.27
CA LEU A 8 12.10 -15.98 0.86
C LEU A 8 10.70 -16.38 1.34
N LEU A 9 9.99 -17.21 0.57
CA LEU A 9 8.66 -17.72 0.96
C LEU A 9 8.77 -18.65 2.16
N GLU A 10 9.71 -19.59 2.16
CA GLU A 10 9.98 -20.46 3.32
C GLU A 10 10.28 -19.66 4.58
N TRP A 11 11.13 -18.64 4.48
CA TRP A 11 11.41 -17.74 5.60
C TRP A 11 10.17 -16.98 6.07
N PHE A 12 9.34 -16.49 5.13
CA PHE A 12 8.10 -15.79 5.47
C PHE A 12 7.09 -16.71 6.15
N ASP A 13 7.02 -17.96 5.74
CA ASP A 13 6.12 -18.95 6.34
C ASP A 13 6.45 -19.21 7.81
N GLU A 14 7.72 -19.14 8.17
CA GLU A 14 8.20 -19.34 9.55
C GLU A 14 8.20 -18.04 10.37
N HIS A 15 8.65 -16.93 9.77
CA HIS A 15 8.96 -15.68 10.50
C HIS A 15 8.06 -14.48 10.12
N GLY A 16 7.23 -14.62 9.09
CA GLY A 16 6.36 -13.54 8.62
C GLY A 16 5.25 -13.20 9.61
N ARG A 17 4.94 -11.91 9.73
CA ARG A 17 3.78 -11.45 10.50
C ARG A 17 2.51 -11.79 9.75
N LYS A 18 1.58 -12.49 10.41
CA LYS A 18 0.34 -13.00 9.79
C LYS A 18 -0.94 -12.52 10.51
N ASP A 19 -0.79 -11.71 11.54
CA ASP A 19 -1.84 -11.29 12.48
C ASP A 19 -2.04 -9.76 12.53
N LEU A 20 -1.62 -9.05 11.48
CA LEU A 20 -1.83 -7.61 11.42
C LEU A 20 -3.30 -7.27 11.08
N PRO A 21 -3.87 -6.17 11.65
CA PRO A 21 -5.31 -5.87 11.52
C PRO A 21 -5.82 -5.74 10.09
N TRP A 22 -4.95 -5.39 9.14
CA TRP A 22 -5.29 -5.24 7.72
C TRP A 22 -5.16 -6.52 6.90
N GLN A 23 -4.66 -7.60 7.50
CA GLN A 23 -4.47 -8.87 6.81
C GLN A 23 -5.75 -9.72 6.78
N HIS A 24 -6.69 -9.46 7.71
CA HIS A 24 -7.95 -10.22 7.82
C HIS A 24 -9.12 -9.30 8.22
N PRO A 25 -10.21 -9.24 7.39
CA PRO A 25 -10.32 -9.76 6.03
C PRO A 25 -9.41 -9.00 5.05
N LYS A 26 -8.98 -9.67 3.97
CA LYS A 26 -8.21 -9.05 2.89
C LYS A 26 -9.18 -8.46 1.87
N ASP A 27 -9.59 -7.24 2.06
CA ASP A 27 -10.32 -6.47 1.05
C ASP A 27 -9.49 -5.27 0.56
N ALA A 28 -9.80 -4.78 -0.63
CA ALA A 28 -9.02 -3.73 -1.28
C ALA A 28 -9.00 -2.42 -0.48
N TYR A 29 -10.10 -2.06 0.16
CA TYR A 29 -10.19 -0.84 0.96
C TYR A 29 -9.26 -0.90 2.18
N ARG A 30 -9.30 -2.00 2.94
CA ARG A 30 -8.44 -2.20 4.12
C ARG A 30 -6.97 -2.26 3.74
N VAL A 31 -6.63 -3.00 2.69
CA VAL A 31 -5.25 -3.06 2.17
C VAL A 31 -4.79 -1.66 1.75
N TRP A 32 -5.58 -0.93 0.97
CA TRP A 32 -5.24 0.41 0.52
C TRP A 32 -5.01 1.39 1.68
N VAL A 33 -5.91 1.46 2.64
CA VAL A 33 -5.75 2.33 3.82
C VAL A 33 -4.48 1.99 4.57
N SER A 34 -4.20 0.70 4.80
CA SER A 34 -2.98 0.26 5.48
C SER A 34 -1.71 0.64 4.70
N GLU A 35 -1.69 0.42 3.38
CA GLU A 35 -0.56 0.79 2.51
C GLU A 35 -0.25 2.30 2.59
N VAL A 36 -1.30 3.14 2.59
CA VAL A 36 -1.12 4.60 2.72
C VAL A 36 -0.64 4.98 4.12
N MET A 37 -1.17 4.37 5.18
CA MET A 37 -0.73 4.65 6.55
C MET A 37 0.72 4.21 6.81
N LEU A 38 1.14 3.09 6.20
CA LEU A 38 2.49 2.53 6.34
C LEU A 38 3.57 3.30 5.57
N GLN A 39 3.20 4.20 4.67
CA GLN A 39 4.17 5.08 4.02
C GLN A 39 4.90 5.93 5.06
N GLN A 40 6.20 5.67 5.23
CA GLN A 40 7.09 6.39 6.19
C GLN A 40 6.64 6.32 7.67
N THR A 41 5.81 5.33 8.03
CA THR A 41 5.34 5.12 9.39
C THR A 41 5.53 3.66 9.80
N GLN A 42 5.98 3.43 11.03
CA GLN A 42 6.23 2.07 11.54
C GLN A 42 4.91 1.33 11.83
N VAL A 43 4.92 0.02 11.64
CA VAL A 43 3.76 -0.87 11.84
C VAL A 43 3.12 -0.68 13.22
N GLN A 44 3.91 -0.66 14.29
CA GLN A 44 3.41 -0.51 15.66
C GLN A 44 2.66 0.80 15.88
N THR A 45 3.09 1.87 15.21
CA THR A 45 2.41 3.15 15.24
C THR A 45 1.10 3.10 14.45
N VAL A 46 1.08 2.41 13.31
CA VAL A 46 -0.08 2.35 12.42
C VAL A 46 -1.25 1.55 13.02
N ILE A 47 -0.98 0.44 13.73
CA ILE A 47 -2.02 -0.46 14.24
C ILE A 47 -3.17 0.29 14.94
N PRO A 48 -2.95 1.09 16.00
CA PRO A 48 -4.05 1.75 16.71
C PRO A 48 -4.74 2.82 15.85
N TYR A 49 -4.04 3.44 14.90
CA TYR A 49 -4.66 4.39 13.97
C TYR A 49 -5.55 3.70 12.96
N PHE A 50 -5.08 2.59 12.39
CA PHE A 50 -5.85 1.79 11.46
C PHE A 50 -7.16 1.29 12.08
N GLU A 51 -7.11 0.75 13.30
CA GLU A 51 -8.28 0.25 14.00
C GLU A 51 -9.33 1.35 14.24
N ARG A 52 -8.90 2.54 14.74
CA ARG A 52 -9.79 3.68 14.92
C ARG A 52 -10.35 4.21 13.61
N PHE A 53 -9.52 4.24 12.57
CA PHE A 53 -9.93 4.70 11.24
C PHE A 53 -10.98 3.76 10.63
N MET A 54 -10.76 2.44 10.71
CA MET A 54 -11.73 1.44 10.25
C MET A 54 -13.04 1.46 11.05
N ALA A 55 -12.98 1.73 12.34
CA ALA A 55 -14.19 1.88 13.17
C ALA A 55 -15.03 3.09 12.74
N ARG A 56 -14.40 4.18 12.32
CA ARG A 56 -15.10 5.41 11.88
C ARG A 56 -15.50 5.36 10.41
N PHE A 57 -14.63 4.81 9.54
CA PHE A 57 -14.80 4.73 8.10
C PHE A 57 -14.64 3.26 7.66
N PRO A 58 -15.66 2.41 7.87
CA PRO A 58 -15.56 0.97 7.62
C PRO A 58 -15.46 0.59 6.15
N ASP A 59 -15.85 1.49 5.26
CA ASP A 59 -15.82 1.30 3.81
C ASP A 59 -15.49 2.60 3.05
N VAL A 60 -15.27 2.47 1.75
CA VAL A 60 -14.88 3.58 0.88
C VAL A 60 -15.95 4.65 0.75
N ILE A 61 -17.23 4.28 0.83
CA ILE A 61 -18.35 5.23 0.71
C ILE A 61 -18.41 6.10 1.97
N MET A 62 -18.34 5.49 3.14
CA MET A 62 -18.32 6.23 4.41
C MET A 62 -17.12 7.19 4.49
N LEU A 63 -15.96 6.78 3.94
CA LEU A 63 -14.80 7.66 3.83
C LEU A 63 -15.03 8.79 2.84
N ALA A 64 -15.58 8.50 1.65
CA ALA A 64 -15.83 9.49 0.60
C ALA A 64 -16.85 10.57 1.01
N ASP A 65 -17.87 10.17 1.76
CA ASP A 65 -18.97 11.05 2.21
C ASP A 65 -18.59 11.87 3.47
N ALA A 66 -17.51 11.52 4.14
CA ALA A 66 -17.07 12.22 5.34
C ALA A 66 -16.60 13.66 5.03
N ALA A 67 -16.71 14.54 6.01
CA ALA A 67 -16.03 15.83 5.94
C ALA A 67 -14.50 15.64 6.00
N GLN A 68 -13.75 16.40 5.22
CA GLN A 68 -12.28 16.30 5.21
C GLN A 68 -11.68 16.51 6.61
N ASP A 69 -12.26 17.40 7.41
CA ASP A 69 -11.79 17.67 8.77
C ASP A 69 -11.95 16.44 9.69
N ASP A 70 -13.02 15.67 9.53
CA ASP A 70 -13.22 14.40 10.27
C ASP A 70 -12.14 13.38 9.90
N VAL A 71 -11.83 13.24 8.61
CA VAL A 71 -10.74 12.37 8.13
C VAL A 71 -9.39 12.80 8.70
N LEU A 72 -9.08 14.12 8.67
CA LEU A 72 -7.83 14.65 9.21
C LEU A 72 -7.75 14.52 10.74
N GLN A 73 -8.86 14.62 11.45
CA GLN A 73 -8.92 14.40 12.90
C GLN A 73 -8.51 12.93 13.25
N HIS A 74 -9.03 11.95 12.52
CA HIS A 74 -8.70 10.55 12.72
C HIS A 74 -7.27 10.18 12.27
N TRP A 75 -6.64 11.04 11.46
CA TRP A 75 -5.25 10.93 11.03
C TRP A 75 -4.27 11.68 11.93
N SER A 76 -4.76 12.52 12.83
CA SER A 76 -3.94 13.40 13.67
C SER A 76 -2.95 12.61 14.52
N GLY A 77 -1.67 12.95 14.41
CA GLY A 77 -0.55 12.26 15.05
C GLY A 77 0.24 11.32 14.16
N LEU A 78 -0.31 10.86 13.01
CA LEU A 78 0.47 10.08 12.02
C LEU A 78 1.44 10.93 11.19
N GLY A 79 1.19 12.24 11.08
CA GLY A 79 1.96 13.13 10.21
C GLY A 79 1.71 12.96 8.72
N TYR A 80 2.43 13.73 7.91
CA TYR A 80 2.32 13.69 6.44
C TYR A 80 0.86 13.75 5.95
N TYR A 81 0.13 14.78 6.37
CA TYR A 81 -1.32 14.94 6.15
C TYR A 81 -1.76 14.96 4.69
N ALA A 82 -0.84 15.18 3.75
CA ALA A 82 -1.12 15.05 2.32
C ALA A 82 -1.61 13.64 1.97
N ARG A 83 -1.14 12.60 2.69
CA ARG A 83 -1.60 11.22 2.52
C ARG A 83 -3.09 11.10 2.84
N ALA A 84 -3.55 11.66 3.96
CA ALA A 84 -4.96 11.64 4.35
C ALA A 84 -5.84 12.39 3.35
N ARG A 85 -5.40 13.57 2.89
CA ARG A 85 -6.13 14.34 1.86
C ARG A 85 -6.25 13.60 0.55
N ASN A 86 -5.16 12.95 0.11
CA ASN A 86 -5.17 12.15 -1.11
C ASN A 86 -6.05 10.89 -0.95
N LEU A 87 -5.97 10.21 0.19
CA LEU A 87 -6.81 9.07 0.52
C LEU A 87 -8.30 9.43 0.44
N HIS A 88 -8.70 10.55 1.06
CA HIS A 88 -10.07 11.05 1.02
C HIS A 88 -10.51 11.39 -0.41
N ARG A 89 -9.68 12.12 -1.17
CA ARG A 89 -9.97 12.45 -2.57
C ARG A 89 -10.08 11.21 -3.45
N ALA A 90 -9.21 10.22 -3.25
CA ALA A 90 -9.28 8.96 -3.98
C ALA A 90 -10.54 8.16 -3.64
N ALA A 91 -10.99 8.18 -2.38
CA ALA A 91 -12.28 7.58 -2.00
C ALA A 91 -13.45 8.24 -2.75
N GLN A 92 -13.44 9.56 -2.90
CA GLN A 92 -14.44 10.28 -3.70
C GLN A 92 -14.40 9.87 -5.18
N VAL A 93 -13.21 9.72 -5.76
CA VAL A 93 -13.06 9.21 -7.14
C VAL A 93 -13.64 7.80 -7.27
N ILE A 94 -13.35 6.91 -6.32
CA ILE A 94 -13.89 5.54 -6.34
C ILE A 94 -15.42 5.56 -6.23
N ARG A 95 -15.99 6.37 -5.34
CA ARG A 95 -17.45 6.53 -5.23
C ARG A 95 -18.06 7.03 -6.53
N ASP A 96 -17.50 8.09 -7.12
CA ASP A 96 -18.15 8.83 -8.23
C ASP A 96 -17.89 8.17 -9.59
N ASN A 97 -16.71 7.57 -9.81
CA ASN A 97 -16.30 7.05 -11.12
C ASN A 97 -16.32 5.51 -11.19
N HIS A 98 -16.32 4.82 -10.04
CA HIS A 98 -16.28 3.36 -9.97
C HIS A 98 -17.44 2.76 -9.17
N ALA A 99 -18.53 3.52 -9.02
CA ALA A 99 -19.77 3.10 -8.30
C ALA A 99 -19.49 2.58 -6.87
N GLY A 100 -18.45 3.09 -6.22
CA GLY A 100 -18.04 2.67 -4.88
C GLY A 100 -17.28 1.33 -4.82
N GLU A 101 -16.99 0.71 -5.95
CA GLU A 101 -16.18 -0.50 -6.03
C GLU A 101 -14.71 -0.15 -6.33
N PHE A 102 -13.79 -0.78 -5.61
CA PHE A 102 -12.37 -0.54 -5.84
C PHE A 102 -11.96 -1.05 -7.24
N PRO A 103 -11.31 -0.21 -8.09
CA PRO A 103 -10.94 -0.61 -9.44
C PRO A 103 -9.94 -1.77 -9.43
N ARG A 104 -9.98 -2.60 -10.48
CA ARG A 104 -9.16 -3.81 -10.60
C ARG A 104 -8.14 -3.75 -11.72
N ALA A 105 -8.19 -2.73 -12.57
CA ALA A 105 -7.17 -2.49 -13.59
C ALA A 105 -6.03 -1.66 -13.00
N LEU A 106 -4.78 -2.05 -13.29
CA LEU A 106 -3.59 -1.41 -12.73
C LEU A 106 -3.56 0.10 -13.02
N ASP A 107 -3.87 0.49 -14.25
CA ASP A 107 -3.86 1.89 -14.68
C ASP A 107 -4.91 2.72 -13.93
N GLU A 108 -6.12 2.18 -13.73
CA GLU A 108 -7.18 2.85 -12.96
C GLU A 108 -6.77 3.04 -11.49
N VAL A 109 -6.06 2.08 -10.91
CA VAL A 109 -5.58 2.19 -9.52
C VAL A 109 -4.43 3.19 -9.40
N ILE A 110 -3.53 3.25 -10.39
CA ILE A 110 -2.43 4.23 -10.44
C ILE A 110 -2.98 5.66 -10.59
N ASP A 111 -4.08 5.84 -11.29
CA ASP A 111 -4.71 7.16 -11.51
C ASP A 111 -5.40 7.72 -10.24
N LEU A 112 -5.57 6.90 -9.21
CA LEU A 112 -6.12 7.38 -7.93
C LEU A 112 -5.16 8.35 -7.23
N PRO A 113 -5.67 9.46 -6.67
CA PRO A 113 -4.86 10.42 -5.94
C PRO A 113 -3.97 9.78 -4.87
N GLY A 114 -2.65 10.02 -4.96
CA GLY A 114 -1.67 9.52 -3.99
C GLY A 114 -1.29 8.04 -4.13
N VAL A 115 -1.76 7.36 -5.16
CA VAL A 115 -1.42 5.96 -5.44
C VAL A 115 -0.36 5.89 -6.54
N GLY A 116 0.81 5.37 -6.20
CA GLY A 116 1.87 5.07 -7.16
C GLY A 116 1.85 3.61 -7.62
N ARG A 117 2.65 3.28 -8.63
CA ARG A 117 2.76 1.93 -9.21
C ARG A 117 2.98 0.83 -8.14
N SER A 118 3.86 1.08 -7.18
CA SER A 118 4.17 0.10 -6.12
C SER A 118 2.98 -0.12 -5.18
N THR A 119 2.30 0.95 -4.79
CA THR A 119 1.10 0.88 -3.95
C THR A 119 -0.05 0.20 -4.70
N ALA A 120 -0.27 0.53 -5.97
CA ALA A 120 -1.26 -0.14 -6.81
C ALA A 120 -0.96 -1.63 -6.94
N GLY A 121 0.31 -1.99 -7.19
CA GLY A 121 0.74 -3.39 -7.23
C GLY A 121 0.47 -4.13 -5.92
N ALA A 122 0.73 -3.51 -4.77
CA ALA A 122 0.45 -4.09 -3.45
C ALA A 122 -1.05 -4.35 -3.26
N ILE A 123 -1.89 -3.36 -3.54
CA ILE A 123 -3.35 -3.49 -3.40
C ILE A 123 -3.88 -4.62 -4.28
N LEU A 124 -3.53 -4.62 -5.57
CA LEU A 124 -4.04 -5.59 -6.52
C LEU A 124 -3.54 -7.00 -6.23
N SER A 125 -2.29 -7.15 -5.76
CA SER A 125 -1.74 -8.45 -5.39
C SER A 125 -2.36 -8.99 -4.11
N LEU A 126 -2.46 -8.17 -3.06
CA LEU A 126 -2.90 -8.62 -1.74
C LEU A 126 -4.42 -8.81 -1.66
N ALA A 127 -5.21 -7.94 -2.28
CA ALA A 127 -6.66 -7.98 -2.22
C ALA A 127 -7.30 -8.87 -3.30
N PHE A 128 -6.72 -8.89 -4.50
CA PHE A 128 -7.31 -9.58 -5.66
C PHE A 128 -6.49 -10.76 -6.18
N GLY A 129 -5.33 -11.05 -5.58
CA GLY A 129 -4.46 -12.15 -6.00
C GLY A 129 -3.82 -11.96 -7.38
N GLN A 130 -3.79 -10.73 -7.90
CA GLN A 130 -3.17 -10.42 -9.19
C GLN A 130 -1.64 -10.41 -9.06
N ARG A 131 -0.94 -10.77 -10.13
CA ARG A 131 0.52 -10.72 -10.15
C ARG A 131 1.02 -9.35 -10.57
N HIS A 132 1.41 -8.53 -9.61
CA HIS A 132 2.03 -7.22 -9.85
C HIS A 132 3.31 -7.07 -9.05
N THR A 133 4.28 -6.41 -9.65
CA THR A 133 5.56 -6.09 -9.02
C THR A 133 5.39 -4.95 -8.03
N ILE A 134 6.01 -5.10 -6.86
CA ILE A 134 6.11 -4.09 -5.81
C ILE A 134 7.58 -3.71 -5.65
N LEU A 135 7.88 -2.41 -5.62
CA LEU A 135 9.23 -1.90 -5.42
C LEU A 135 9.21 -0.73 -4.42
N ASP A 136 8.86 -1.03 -3.18
CA ASP A 136 8.96 -0.09 -2.06
C ASP A 136 10.39 0.07 -1.53
N GLY A 137 10.59 0.87 -0.50
CA GLY A 137 11.91 1.09 0.10
C GLY A 137 12.54 -0.18 0.69
N ASN A 138 11.73 -1.13 1.19
CA ASN A 138 12.22 -2.39 1.74
C ASN A 138 12.65 -3.34 0.62
N VAL A 139 11.81 -3.50 -0.40
CA VAL A 139 12.11 -4.34 -1.57
C VAL A 139 13.35 -3.82 -2.29
N LYS A 140 13.47 -2.50 -2.52
CA LYS A 140 14.69 -1.88 -3.07
C LYS A 140 15.93 -2.26 -2.29
N ARG A 141 15.87 -2.17 -0.97
CA ARG A 141 17.02 -2.49 -0.09
C ARG A 141 17.39 -3.96 -0.17
N VAL A 142 16.41 -4.86 -0.17
CA VAL A 142 16.65 -6.31 -0.24
C VAL A 142 17.23 -6.69 -1.60
N LEU A 143 16.62 -6.25 -2.69
CA LEU A 143 17.08 -6.56 -4.04
C LEU A 143 18.45 -5.97 -4.34
N ALA A 144 18.70 -4.71 -3.94
CA ALA A 144 20.00 -4.08 -4.15
C ALA A 144 21.13 -4.84 -3.42
N ARG A 145 20.88 -5.35 -2.22
CA ARG A 145 21.86 -6.17 -1.48
C ARG A 145 22.04 -7.55 -2.09
N HIS A 146 20.92 -8.19 -2.44
CA HIS A 146 20.96 -9.55 -3.00
C HIS A 146 21.65 -9.61 -4.36
N GLN A 147 21.43 -8.60 -5.20
CA GLN A 147 21.97 -8.52 -6.57
C GLN A 147 23.23 -7.65 -6.67
N ALA A 148 23.77 -7.18 -5.54
CA ALA A 148 24.94 -6.28 -5.48
C ALA A 148 24.80 -5.06 -6.43
N VAL A 149 23.59 -4.47 -6.50
CA VAL A 149 23.33 -3.30 -7.36
C VAL A 149 24.02 -2.08 -6.76
N GLU A 150 24.93 -1.50 -7.54
CA GLU A 150 25.69 -0.33 -7.12
C GLU A 150 24.89 0.97 -7.30
N GLY A 151 25.21 1.94 -6.44
CA GLY A 151 24.64 3.28 -6.51
C GLY A 151 23.44 3.50 -5.60
N TRP A 152 22.98 4.75 -5.57
CA TRP A 152 21.83 5.11 -4.73
C TRP A 152 20.50 4.72 -5.39
N PRO A 153 19.62 3.93 -4.71
CA PRO A 153 18.36 3.44 -5.26
C PRO A 153 17.34 4.53 -5.64
N GLY A 154 17.57 5.78 -5.24
CA GLY A 154 16.76 6.93 -5.64
C GLY A 154 17.15 7.53 -7.00
N ARG A 155 18.29 7.14 -7.60
CA ARG A 155 18.64 7.55 -8.96
C ARG A 155 17.77 6.81 -9.96
N THR A 156 17.26 7.52 -10.96
CA THR A 156 16.35 6.97 -11.99
C THR A 156 16.90 5.70 -12.64
N ALA A 157 18.19 5.68 -13.01
CA ALA A 157 18.82 4.53 -13.64
C ALA A 157 18.88 3.32 -12.71
N VAL A 158 19.23 3.51 -11.44
CA VAL A 158 19.28 2.45 -10.43
C VAL A 158 17.87 1.96 -10.10
N ALA A 159 16.90 2.88 -9.96
CA ALA A 159 15.51 2.52 -9.73
C ALA A 159 14.94 1.69 -10.90
N LYS A 160 15.26 2.04 -12.15
CA LYS A 160 14.87 1.26 -13.33
C LYS A 160 15.46 -0.16 -13.27
N GLN A 161 16.76 -0.28 -13.01
CA GLN A 161 17.41 -1.59 -12.86
C GLN A 161 16.75 -2.45 -11.76
N LEU A 162 16.37 -1.84 -10.64
CA LEU A 162 15.68 -2.56 -9.56
C LEU A 162 14.26 -2.97 -9.95
N TRP A 163 13.55 -2.19 -10.78
CA TRP A 163 12.27 -2.61 -11.36
C TRP A 163 12.45 -3.81 -12.28
N ASP A 164 13.45 -3.78 -13.18
CA ASP A 164 13.75 -4.88 -14.11
C ASP A 164 14.13 -6.18 -13.37
N ILE A 165 14.79 -6.06 -12.20
CA ILE A 165 15.12 -7.20 -11.33
C ILE A 165 13.88 -7.75 -10.59
N ALA A 166 12.96 -6.85 -10.23
CA ALA A 166 11.78 -7.21 -9.45
C ALA A 166 10.66 -7.86 -10.30
N GLU A 167 10.63 -7.62 -11.61
CA GLU A 167 9.72 -8.21 -12.60
C GLU A 167 10.10 -9.64 -12.96
#